data_0b096882da155a19e704c684d7c3e7e9
#
_entry.id   0b096882da155a19e704c684d7c3e7e9
#
_cell.length_a   1.000
_cell.length_b   1.000
_cell.length_c   1.000
_cell.angle_alpha   90.00
_cell.angle_beta   90.00
_cell.angle_gamma   90.00
#
_symmetry.space_group_name_H-M   'P 1'
#
loop_
_entity.id
_entity.type
_entity.pdbx_description
1 polymer ?
#
loop_
_entity_poly.entity_id
_entity_poly.type
_entity_poly.pdbx_seq_one_letter_code
_entity_poly.pdbx_strand_id
1 'polypeptide(L)'
;MAKNGFVYGPALALAFLVAAAAAQPAHAGITLTLNAGSPISTASGSEWSYKVGIAPGEDRLETGDYFIIYDFGGFNGVLDTPDDWSFVTELTSTPPPGVIPLLGDNALITNIRFIYGGPTTTVSDFSPFVLSSTLGLESQILKNFAFENTKISLNPIVDGTKVRGFGEVAVPGVTPVPEPGTISAALVGLLTIAGLLRRRGLSAA
;
A
#
# COMPACT_ATOMS: atom_id res chain seq x y z
N MET A 1 25.20 -55.71 23.88
CA MET A 1 24.46 -55.25 22.67
C MET A 1 23.74 -53.96 23.04
N ALA A 2 24.29 -52.79 22.71
CA ALA A 2 23.69 -51.49 22.96
C ALA A 2 23.02 -51.00 21.68
N LYS A 3 21.71 -50.74 21.72
CA LYS A 3 20.93 -50.14 20.64
C LYS A 3 21.05 -48.61 20.72
N ASN A 4 21.80 -48.01 19.82
CA ASN A 4 21.82 -46.56 19.65
C ASN A 4 20.57 -46.15 18.88
N GLY A 5 19.60 -45.53 19.59
CA GLY A 5 18.46 -44.84 19.00
C GLY A 5 18.89 -43.44 18.59
N PHE A 6 18.95 -43.16 17.28
CA PHE A 6 19.12 -41.84 16.74
C PHE A 6 17.79 -41.06 16.86
N VAL A 7 17.78 -40.06 17.72
CA VAL A 7 16.66 -39.09 17.80
C VAL A 7 16.93 -37.99 16.80
N TYR A 8 16.23 -38.00 15.66
CA TYR A 8 16.22 -36.88 14.74
C TYR A 8 15.34 -35.77 15.33
N GLY A 9 15.97 -34.70 15.76
CA GLY A 9 15.31 -33.54 16.33
C GLY A 9 14.56 -32.72 15.27
N PRO A 10 13.61 -31.85 15.68
CA PRO A 10 12.67 -31.10 14.80
C PRO A 10 13.30 -29.88 14.14
N ALA A 11 14.59 -29.91 13.81
CA ALA A 11 15.29 -28.76 13.22
C ALA A 11 15.05 -28.57 11.71
N LEU A 12 14.39 -29.51 11.02
CA LEU A 12 14.18 -29.42 9.57
C LEU A 12 12.88 -28.72 9.14
N ALA A 13 11.97 -28.46 10.08
CA ALA A 13 10.67 -27.84 9.76
C ALA A 13 10.69 -26.30 9.65
N LEU A 14 11.74 -25.64 10.17
CA LEU A 14 11.81 -24.18 10.19
C LEU A 14 12.43 -23.55 8.92
N ALA A 15 13.13 -24.33 8.10
CA ALA A 15 13.82 -23.83 6.90
C ALA A 15 12.88 -23.65 5.68
N PHE A 16 11.70 -24.26 5.68
CA PHE A 16 10.76 -24.17 4.54
C PHE A 16 9.78 -22.99 4.61
N LEU A 17 9.66 -22.31 5.75
CA LEU A 17 8.70 -21.21 5.91
C LEU A 17 9.21 -19.83 5.45
N VAL A 18 10.52 -19.67 5.22
CA VAL A 18 11.13 -18.37 4.85
C VAL A 18 11.22 -18.16 3.35
N ALA A 19 11.09 -19.20 2.53
CA ALA A 19 11.25 -19.10 1.08
C ALA A 19 9.95 -18.77 0.30
N ALA A 20 8.79 -18.71 0.95
CA ALA A 20 7.50 -18.44 0.30
C ALA A 20 7.11 -16.95 0.23
N ALA A 21 7.94 -16.04 0.77
CA ALA A 21 7.58 -14.62 0.91
C ALA A 21 8.13 -13.70 -0.20
N ALA A 22 8.70 -14.22 -1.29
CA ALA A 22 9.41 -13.37 -2.25
C ALA A 22 9.04 -13.53 -3.72
N ALA A 23 7.92 -14.15 -4.04
CA ALA A 23 7.39 -14.05 -5.40
C ALA A 23 6.19 -13.11 -5.40
N GLN A 24 6.44 -11.80 -5.34
CA GLN A 24 5.44 -10.87 -5.83
C GLN A 24 5.23 -11.19 -7.31
N PRO A 25 3.99 -11.45 -7.76
CA PRO A 25 3.73 -11.58 -9.17
C PRO A 25 4.27 -10.32 -9.85
N ALA A 26 5.03 -10.50 -10.93
CA ALA A 26 5.40 -9.39 -11.80
C ALA A 26 4.09 -8.80 -12.33
N HIS A 27 3.61 -7.75 -11.69
CA HIS A 27 2.46 -7.02 -12.18
C HIS A 27 2.90 -6.25 -13.42
N ALA A 28 2.46 -6.68 -14.60
CA ALA A 28 2.36 -5.79 -15.74
C ALA A 28 1.53 -4.58 -15.27
N GLY A 29 2.05 -3.38 -15.46
CA GLY A 29 1.34 -2.19 -15.04
C GLY A 29 2.24 -1.16 -14.35
N ILE A 30 1.60 -0.24 -13.65
CA ILE A 30 2.29 0.81 -12.90
C ILE A 30 2.73 0.26 -11.54
N THR A 31 3.98 0.55 -11.18
CA THR A 31 4.51 0.41 -9.82
C THR A 31 4.70 1.79 -9.21
N LEU A 32 4.38 1.93 -7.92
CA LEU A 32 4.56 3.16 -7.16
C LEU A 32 5.42 2.88 -5.94
N THR A 33 6.53 3.58 -5.82
CA THR A 33 7.48 3.40 -4.70
C THR A 33 7.94 4.74 -4.16
N LEU A 34 8.34 4.79 -2.89
CA LEU A 34 9.02 5.96 -2.34
C LEU A 34 10.43 6.08 -2.93
N ASN A 35 10.84 7.31 -3.24
CA ASN A 35 12.22 7.61 -3.58
C ASN A 35 13.13 7.40 -2.37
N ALA A 36 14.39 7.07 -2.63
CA ALA A 36 15.41 6.93 -1.59
C ALA A 36 15.52 8.23 -0.76
N GLY A 37 15.51 8.08 0.56
CA GLY A 37 15.54 9.20 1.50
C GLY A 37 14.18 9.88 1.76
N SER A 38 13.10 9.42 1.14
CA SER A 38 11.73 9.89 1.43
C SER A 38 11.03 8.93 2.41
N PRO A 39 10.11 9.44 3.25
CA PRO A 39 9.75 10.84 3.43
C PRO A 39 10.78 11.64 4.24
N ILE A 40 10.75 12.97 4.11
CA ILE A 40 11.59 13.89 4.89
C ILE A 40 10.73 14.77 5.80
N SER A 41 11.25 15.08 7.01
CA SER A 41 10.59 15.99 7.94
C SER A 41 10.81 17.43 7.50
N THR A 42 9.76 18.25 7.61
CA THR A 42 9.79 19.69 7.38
C THR A 42 9.29 20.46 8.61
N ALA A 43 9.40 21.76 8.62
CA ALA A 43 8.90 22.59 9.72
C ALA A 43 7.37 22.52 9.88
N SER A 44 6.64 22.16 8.82
CA SER A 44 5.18 22.13 8.78
C SER A 44 4.58 20.73 8.60
N GLY A 45 5.39 19.66 8.72
CA GLY A 45 4.93 18.29 8.53
C GLY A 45 5.98 17.42 7.83
N SER A 46 5.66 16.87 6.67
CA SER A 46 6.56 16.01 5.90
C SER A 46 6.36 16.15 4.39
N GLU A 47 7.44 15.86 3.66
CA GLU A 47 7.44 15.77 2.20
C GLU A 47 7.64 14.32 1.77
N TRP A 48 6.84 13.87 0.83
CA TRP A 48 6.76 12.51 0.34
C TRP A 48 7.09 12.50 -1.15
N SER A 49 8.20 11.92 -1.51
CA SER A 49 8.64 11.82 -2.90
C SER A 49 8.47 10.41 -3.42
N TYR A 50 7.73 10.28 -4.51
CA TYR A 50 7.43 8.99 -5.14
C TYR A 50 8.08 8.89 -6.51
N LYS A 51 8.28 7.64 -6.91
CA LYS A 51 8.70 7.22 -8.24
C LYS A 51 7.63 6.29 -8.81
N VAL A 52 7.23 6.55 -10.04
CA VAL A 52 6.36 5.71 -10.84
C VAL A 52 7.22 4.92 -11.82
N GLY A 53 7.06 3.59 -11.82
CA GLY A 53 7.65 2.71 -12.81
C GLY A 53 6.58 2.07 -13.69
N ILE A 54 6.87 1.82 -14.96
CA ILE A 54 6.07 0.96 -15.85
C ILE A 54 6.92 -0.20 -16.34
N ALA A 55 6.28 -1.34 -16.66
CA ALA A 55 6.98 -2.54 -17.11
C ALA A 55 7.59 -2.32 -18.50
N PRO A 56 8.95 -2.31 -18.65
CA PRO A 56 9.58 -2.04 -19.93
C PRO A 56 9.22 -3.09 -20.98
N GLY A 57 8.81 -2.66 -22.17
CA GLY A 57 8.48 -3.53 -23.30
C GLY A 57 7.12 -4.23 -23.22
N GLU A 58 6.42 -4.11 -22.08
CA GLU A 58 5.08 -4.68 -21.89
C GLU A 58 4.01 -3.60 -21.84
N ASP A 59 4.37 -2.43 -21.31
CA ASP A 59 3.46 -1.32 -21.05
C ASP A 59 4.00 0.01 -21.59
N ARG A 60 3.08 0.93 -21.85
CA ARG A 60 3.33 2.33 -22.21
C ARG A 60 2.34 3.22 -21.49
N LEU A 61 2.63 4.52 -21.48
CA LEU A 61 1.66 5.54 -21.11
C LEU A 61 1.09 6.20 -22.37
N GLU A 62 -0.20 6.44 -22.35
CA GLU A 62 -0.94 7.23 -23.32
C GLU A 62 -1.67 8.36 -22.60
N THR A 63 -1.99 9.42 -23.30
CA THR A 63 -2.78 10.53 -22.75
C THR A 63 -4.06 10.01 -22.09
N GLY A 64 -4.26 10.36 -20.82
CA GLY A 64 -5.38 9.91 -20.01
C GLY A 64 -5.10 8.70 -19.14
N ASP A 65 -3.96 8.03 -19.28
CA ASP A 65 -3.51 7.03 -18.31
C ASP A 65 -3.26 7.67 -16.95
N TYR A 66 -3.50 6.94 -15.85
CA TYR A 66 -3.46 7.55 -14.53
C TYR A 66 -3.12 6.55 -13.42
N PHE A 67 -2.74 7.09 -12.27
CA PHE A 67 -2.76 6.37 -11.00
C PHE A 67 -3.39 7.21 -9.90
N ILE A 68 -3.88 6.54 -8.86
CA ILE A 68 -4.55 7.13 -7.71
C ILE A 68 -3.83 6.68 -6.45
N ILE A 69 -3.40 7.60 -5.61
CA ILE A 69 -2.97 7.32 -4.24
C ILE A 69 -4.19 7.54 -3.34
N TYR A 70 -4.62 6.50 -2.64
CA TYR A 70 -5.76 6.58 -1.73
C TYR A 70 -5.33 7.02 -0.33
N ASP A 71 -6.20 7.76 0.34
CA ASP A 71 -6.09 8.11 1.75
C ASP A 71 -4.75 8.74 2.13
N PHE A 72 -4.29 9.72 1.36
CA PHE A 72 -3.09 10.49 1.69
C PHE A 72 -3.37 11.46 2.83
N GLY A 73 -2.99 11.09 4.05
CA GLY A 73 -3.30 11.83 5.27
C GLY A 73 -2.63 13.21 5.33
N GLY A 74 -3.37 14.20 5.82
CA GLY A 74 -2.86 15.56 6.02
C GLY A 74 -2.40 16.25 4.74
N PHE A 75 -2.96 15.91 3.58
CA PHE A 75 -2.56 16.48 2.29
C PHE A 75 -2.57 18.01 2.33
N ASN A 76 -1.46 18.62 1.93
CA ASN A 76 -1.25 20.07 1.93
C ASN A 76 -0.77 20.61 0.58
N GLY A 77 -0.69 19.77 -0.44
CA GLY A 77 -0.37 20.17 -1.81
C GLY A 77 0.61 19.24 -2.52
N VAL A 78 0.66 19.39 -3.82
CA VAL A 78 1.69 18.80 -4.69
C VAL A 78 2.77 19.85 -4.88
N LEU A 79 4.01 19.51 -4.56
CA LEU A 79 5.14 20.42 -4.65
C LEU A 79 5.88 20.28 -5.98
N ASP A 80 5.91 19.07 -6.53
CA ASP A 80 6.56 18.79 -7.81
C ASP A 80 5.94 17.58 -8.49
N THR A 81 5.90 17.61 -9.82
CA THR A 81 5.51 16.49 -10.70
C THR A 81 6.36 16.50 -11.96
N PRO A 82 6.66 15.35 -12.58
CA PRO A 82 7.27 15.34 -13.89
C PRO A 82 6.42 16.09 -14.92
N ASP A 83 7.07 16.61 -15.95
CA ASP A 83 6.39 17.18 -17.11
C ASP A 83 5.35 16.21 -17.67
N ASP A 84 4.32 16.73 -18.31
CA ASP A 84 3.20 15.96 -18.87
C ASP A 84 2.28 15.29 -17.84
N TRP A 85 2.47 15.50 -16.55
CA TRP A 85 1.56 15.02 -15.52
C TRP A 85 0.75 16.16 -14.89
N SER A 86 -0.52 15.91 -14.71
CA SER A 86 -1.43 16.76 -13.93
C SER A 86 -2.01 15.98 -12.76
N PHE A 87 -2.65 16.66 -11.82
CA PHE A 87 -3.31 15.98 -10.71
C PHE A 87 -4.66 16.60 -10.39
N VAL A 88 -5.52 15.79 -9.77
CA VAL A 88 -6.77 16.20 -9.15
C VAL A 88 -6.87 15.57 -7.76
N THR A 89 -7.56 16.24 -6.85
CA THR A 89 -7.81 15.75 -5.49
C THR A 89 -9.29 15.45 -5.31
N GLU A 90 -9.60 14.33 -4.66
CA GLU A 90 -10.95 13.84 -4.43
C GLU A 90 -11.05 13.29 -3.00
N LEU A 91 -12.23 13.35 -2.37
CA LEU A 91 -12.46 12.66 -1.08
C LEU A 91 -12.88 11.20 -1.28
N THR A 92 -13.43 10.89 -2.45
CA THR A 92 -13.74 9.53 -2.88
C THR A 92 -13.30 9.36 -4.31
N SER A 93 -12.57 8.30 -4.61
CA SER A 93 -12.10 8.02 -5.96
C SER A 93 -12.66 6.70 -6.46
N THR A 94 -13.26 6.74 -7.64
CA THR A 94 -13.68 5.51 -8.32
C THR A 94 -12.43 4.78 -8.85
N PRO A 95 -12.18 3.54 -8.42
CA PRO A 95 -11.08 2.76 -8.96
C PRO A 95 -11.31 2.45 -10.46
N PRO A 96 -10.27 2.10 -11.20
CA PRO A 96 -10.40 1.64 -12.57
C PRO A 96 -11.42 0.48 -12.69
N PRO A 97 -12.15 0.36 -13.80
CA PRO A 97 -13.13 -0.71 -13.98
C PRO A 97 -12.53 -2.10 -13.73
N GLY A 98 -13.18 -2.91 -12.89
CA GLY A 98 -12.71 -4.25 -12.54
C GLY A 98 -11.64 -4.31 -11.46
N VAL A 99 -11.17 -3.18 -10.93
CA VAL A 99 -10.23 -3.11 -9.81
C VAL A 99 -11.00 -2.95 -8.50
N ILE A 100 -10.72 -3.82 -7.53
CA ILE A 100 -11.28 -3.74 -6.19
C ILE A 100 -10.10 -3.60 -5.23
N PRO A 101 -9.79 -2.38 -4.74
CA PRO A 101 -8.73 -2.18 -3.75
C PRO A 101 -9.00 -2.97 -2.48
N LEU A 102 -7.96 -3.56 -1.89
CA LEU A 102 -8.07 -4.40 -0.68
C LEU A 102 -8.45 -3.60 0.57
N LEU A 103 -7.96 -2.35 0.65
CA LEU A 103 -8.26 -1.44 1.74
C LEU A 103 -9.33 -0.45 1.26
N GLY A 104 -10.36 -0.25 2.08
CA GLY A 104 -11.43 0.69 1.75
C GLY A 104 -10.93 2.13 1.62
N ASP A 105 -11.58 2.90 0.75
CA ASP A 105 -11.39 4.34 0.60
C ASP A 105 -12.10 5.06 1.76
N ASN A 106 -11.39 5.93 2.47
CA ASN A 106 -11.95 6.74 3.55
C ASN A 106 -12.33 8.13 3.03
N ALA A 107 -13.60 8.37 2.85
CA ALA A 107 -14.15 9.62 2.35
C ALA A 107 -13.81 10.89 3.18
N LEU A 108 -13.11 10.75 4.31
CA LEU A 108 -12.61 11.87 5.12
C LEU A 108 -11.15 12.21 4.84
N ILE A 109 -10.47 11.42 4.00
CA ILE A 109 -9.05 11.59 3.70
C ILE A 109 -8.91 11.80 2.18
N THR A 110 -8.00 12.69 1.81
CA THR A 110 -7.80 13.06 0.41
C THR A 110 -7.17 11.93 -0.40
N ASN A 111 -7.76 11.62 -1.54
CA ASN A 111 -7.18 10.84 -2.61
C ASN A 111 -6.54 11.77 -3.64
N ILE A 112 -5.46 11.33 -4.26
CA ILE A 112 -4.75 12.12 -5.27
C ILE A 112 -4.64 11.29 -6.54
N ARG A 113 -5.27 11.76 -7.61
CA ARG A 113 -5.17 11.14 -8.92
C ARG A 113 -4.20 11.92 -9.78
N PHE A 114 -3.16 11.27 -10.26
CA PHE A 114 -2.22 11.80 -11.25
C PHE A 114 -2.60 11.29 -12.64
N ILE A 115 -2.66 12.18 -13.60
CA ILE A 115 -3.14 11.91 -14.96
C ILE A 115 -2.03 12.28 -15.92
N TYR A 116 -1.64 11.34 -16.78
CA TYR A 116 -0.67 11.57 -17.83
C TYR A 116 -1.33 12.32 -19.00
N GLY A 117 -0.75 13.44 -19.40
CA GLY A 117 -1.23 14.29 -20.50
C GLY A 117 -0.30 14.34 -21.70
N GLY A 118 0.87 13.69 -21.60
CA GLY A 118 1.89 13.74 -22.65
C GLY A 118 1.62 12.82 -23.85
N PRO A 119 2.56 12.81 -24.81
CA PRO A 119 2.52 11.89 -25.94
C PRO A 119 2.76 10.46 -25.48
N THR A 120 2.34 9.49 -26.30
CA THR A 120 2.61 8.06 -26.04
C THR A 120 4.10 7.83 -25.75
N THR A 121 4.41 7.20 -24.62
CA THR A 121 5.79 6.99 -24.18
C THR A 121 5.98 5.60 -23.58
N THR A 122 7.17 5.04 -23.78
CA THR A 122 7.66 3.80 -23.16
C THR A 122 8.75 4.07 -22.11
N VAL A 123 8.91 5.34 -21.70
CA VAL A 123 9.80 5.68 -20.58
C VAL A 123 9.35 4.91 -19.36
N SER A 124 10.27 4.18 -18.74
CA SER A 124 9.93 3.23 -17.69
C SER A 124 9.86 3.87 -16.30
N ASP A 125 10.42 5.06 -16.13
CA ASP A 125 10.57 5.70 -14.83
C ASP A 125 10.20 7.18 -14.89
N PHE A 126 9.30 7.59 -14.00
CA PHE A 126 8.91 8.99 -13.80
C PHE A 126 9.13 9.36 -12.34
N SER A 127 9.87 10.45 -12.12
CA SER A 127 10.23 10.95 -10.78
C SER A 127 10.74 12.40 -10.91
N PRO A 128 10.53 13.23 -9.89
CA PRO A 128 9.78 12.95 -8.67
C PRO A 128 8.30 13.34 -8.78
N PHE A 129 7.47 12.67 -7.97
CA PHE A 129 6.14 13.16 -7.58
C PHE A 129 6.24 13.56 -6.11
N VAL A 130 6.29 14.85 -5.81
CA VAL A 130 6.51 15.34 -4.44
C VAL A 130 5.24 15.90 -3.85
N LEU A 131 4.81 15.31 -2.75
CA LEU A 131 3.60 15.66 -2.02
C LEU A 131 3.95 16.19 -0.63
N SER A 132 3.21 17.18 -0.18
CA SER A 132 3.31 17.72 1.18
C SER A 132 2.19 17.21 2.07
N SER A 133 2.53 16.87 3.31
CA SER A 133 1.59 16.48 4.36
C SER A 133 1.83 17.31 5.62
N THR A 134 0.74 17.65 6.32
CA THR A 134 0.80 18.26 7.67
C THR A 134 1.14 17.25 8.77
N LEU A 135 1.15 15.94 8.44
CA LEU A 135 1.51 14.88 9.37
C LEU A 135 3.04 14.67 9.37
N GLY A 136 3.58 14.28 10.53
CA GLY A 136 4.99 13.94 10.68
C GLY A 136 5.34 12.55 10.17
N LEU A 137 6.62 12.20 10.27
CA LEU A 137 7.15 10.91 9.78
C LEU A 137 6.66 9.69 10.58
N GLU A 138 6.26 9.91 11.83
CA GLU A 138 5.71 8.88 12.73
C GLU A 138 4.36 8.31 12.27
N SER A 139 3.74 8.98 11.31
CA SER A 139 2.39 8.66 10.82
C SER A 139 2.41 7.85 9.51
N GLN A 140 3.49 7.13 9.22
CA GLN A 140 3.58 6.32 7.99
C GLN A 140 2.72 5.07 8.08
N ILE A 141 1.85 4.86 7.09
CA ILE A 141 1.01 3.66 6.92
C ILE A 141 1.05 3.17 5.48
N LEU A 142 0.70 1.90 5.25
CA LEU A 142 0.48 1.37 3.91
C LEU A 142 -0.97 1.61 3.49
N LYS A 143 -1.14 2.10 2.27
CA LYS A 143 -2.44 2.28 1.61
C LYS A 143 -2.40 1.78 0.19
N ASN A 144 -3.57 1.57 -0.38
CA ASN A 144 -3.67 1.19 -1.78
C ASN A 144 -3.30 2.36 -2.69
N PHE A 145 -2.73 2.01 -3.84
CA PHE A 145 -2.83 2.81 -5.05
C PHE A 145 -3.51 1.97 -6.14
N ALA A 146 -4.21 2.62 -7.05
CA ALA A 146 -4.78 1.97 -8.22
C ALA A 146 -4.29 2.67 -9.49
N PHE A 147 -4.31 1.97 -10.61
CA PHE A 147 -3.80 2.53 -11.87
C PHE A 147 -4.53 1.99 -13.10
N GLU A 148 -4.44 2.76 -14.17
CA GLU A 148 -4.76 2.38 -15.53
C GLU A 148 -3.65 2.86 -16.46
N ASN A 149 -3.05 1.96 -17.22
CA ASN A 149 -2.08 2.23 -18.26
C ASN A 149 -2.35 1.39 -19.51
N THR A 150 -1.53 1.50 -20.54
CA THR A 150 -1.78 0.89 -21.84
C THR A 150 -0.78 -0.21 -22.12
N LYS A 151 -1.25 -1.36 -22.61
CA LYS A 151 -0.42 -2.52 -22.95
C LYS A 151 0.26 -2.35 -24.31
N ILE A 152 1.51 -2.80 -24.39
CA ILE A 152 2.23 -3.04 -25.64
C ILE A 152 2.10 -4.51 -26.00
N SER A 153 1.75 -4.83 -27.24
CA SER A 153 1.73 -6.20 -27.70
C SER A 153 2.00 -6.30 -29.21
N LEU A 154 2.74 -7.32 -29.59
CA LEU A 154 2.88 -7.70 -31.00
C LEU A 154 1.56 -8.24 -31.60
N ASN A 155 0.63 -8.66 -30.74
CA ASN A 155 -0.71 -9.04 -31.16
C ASN A 155 -1.60 -7.78 -31.24
N PRO A 156 -2.02 -7.36 -32.44
CA PRO A 156 -2.79 -6.13 -32.63
C PRO A 156 -4.17 -6.16 -31.96
N ILE A 157 -4.68 -7.33 -31.57
CA ILE A 157 -5.96 -7.46 -30.86
C ILE A 157 -5.85 -6.97 -29.40
N VAL A 158 -4.67 -7.11 -28.81
CA VAL A 158 -4.43 -6.75 -27.38
C VAL A 158 -3.52 -5.53 -27.23
N ASP A 159 -2.88 -5.08 -28.31
CA ASP A 159 -2.13 -3.82 -28.30
C ASP A 159 -3.08 -2.63 -28.07
N GLY A 160 -2.68 -1.70 -27.24
CA GLY A 160 -3.52 -0.56 -26.86
C GLY A 160 -4.64 -0.90 -25.87
N THR A 161 -4.77 -2.12 -25.39
CA THR A 161 -5.73 -2.44 -24.33
C THR A 161 -5.29 -1.85 -23.00
N LYS A 162 -6.27 -1.43 -22.16
CA LYS A 162 -5.97 -0.89 -20.85
C LYS A 162 -5.60 -1.98 -19.86
N VAL A 163 -4.45 -1.82 -19.23
CA VAL A 163 -4.00 -2.59 -18.06
C VAL A 163 -4.44 -1.85 -16.82
N ARG A 164 -5.03 -2.57 -15.89
CA ARG A 164 -5.58 -2.01 -14.66
C ARG A 164 -5.15 -2.85 -13.48
N GLY A 165 -4.84 -2.20 -12.38
CA GLY A 165 -4.44 -2.91 -11.18
C GLY A 165 -4.38 -2.01 -9.98
N PHE A 166 -3.90 -2.58 -8.90
CA PHE A 166 -3.63 -1.89 -7.66
C PHE A 166 -2.37 -2.47 -7.00
N GLY A 167 -1.83 -1.71 -6.07
CA GLY A 167 -0.74 -2.13 -5.21
C GLY A 167 -0.80 -1.39 -3.88
N GLU A 168 0.24 -1.52 -3.10
CA GLU A 168 0.37 -0.81 -1.83
C GLU A 168 1.55 0.14 -1.88
N VAL A 169 1.39 1.29 -1.25
CA VAL A 169 2.44 2.31 -1.11
C VAL A 169 2.35 2.93 0.28
N ALA A 170 3.48 3.32 0.82
CA ALA A 170 3.53 4.06 2.07
C ALA A 170 3.04 5.49 1.85
N VAL A 171 2.13 5.95 2.72
CA VAL A 171 1.57 7.30 2.73
C VAL A 171 1.55 7.84 4.16
N PRO A 172 1.45 9.17 4.36
CA PRO A 172 1.14 9.71 5.67
C PRO A 172 -0.27 9.31 6.09
N GLY A 173 -0.43 8.87 7.31
CA GLY A 173 -1.73 8.46 7.84
C GLY A 173 -1.75 8.47 9.35
N VAL A 174 -2.94 8.46 9.91
CA VAL A 174 -3.12 8.31 11.35
C VAL A 174 -3.40 6.83 11.60
N THR A 175 -2.54 6.15 12.35
CA THR A 175 -2.91 4.83 12.88
C THR A 175 -4.15 5.04 13.75
N PRO A 176 -5.22 4.28 13.55
CA PRO A 176 -6.39 4.40 14.42
C PRO A 176 -5.93 4.18 15.87
N VAL A 177 -5.93 5.24 16.67
CA VAL A 177 -5.74 5.09 18.11
C VAL A 177 -6.99 4.38 18.62
N PRO A 178 -6.88 3.19 19.23
CA PRO A 178 -8.04 2.52 19.80
C PRO A 178 -8.75 3.51 20.72
N GLU A 179 -10.03 3.76 20.47
CA GLU A 179 -10.79 4.67 21.31
C GLU A 179 -10.68 4.22 22.78
N PRO A 180 -10.58 5.15 23.73
CA PRO A 180 -10.48 4.80 25.16
C PRO A 180 -11.57 3.83 25.61
N GLY A 181 -12.75 3.90 24.97
CA GLY A 181 -13.84 2.95 25.16
C GLY A 181 -13.51 1.52 24.75
N THR A 182 -12.75 1.31 23.70
CA THR A 182 -12.33 -0.03 23.23
C THR A 182 -11.34 -0.67 24.21
N ILE A 183 -10.41 0.11 24.73
CA ILE A 183 -9.45 -0.34 25.76
C ILE A 183 -10.19 -0.66 27.05
N SER A 184 -11.14 0.18 27.46
CA SER A 184 -11.97 -0.03 28.65
C SER A 184 -12.84 -1.28 28.52
N ALA A 185 -13.46 -1.51 27.36
CA ALA A 185 -14.27 -2.71 27.10
C ALA A 185 -13.42 -3.99 27.12
N ALA A 186 -12.20 -3.94 26.55
CA ALA A 186 -11.27 -5.08 26.60
C ALA A 186 -10.81 -5.42 28.01
N LEU A 187 -10.51 -4.38 28.83
CA LEU A 187 -10.15 -4.54 30.25
C LEU A 187 -11.29 -5.11 31.07
N VAL A 188 -12.54 -4.62 30.89
CA VAL A 188 -13.73 -5.14 31.55
C VAL A 188 -13.97 -6.59 31.16
N GLY A 189 -13.82 -6.92 29.89
CA GLY A 189 -13.95 -8.31 29.39
C GLY A 189 -12.93 -9.26 30.04
N LEU A 190 -11.67 -8.86 30.13
CA LEU A 190 -10.61 -9.64 30.78
C LEU A 190 -10.86 -9.82 32.29
N LEU A 191 -11.29 -8.78 33.00
CA LEU A 191 -11.62 -8.86 34.42
C LEU A 191 -12.82 -9.78 34.68
N THR A 192 -13.80 -9.76 33.80
CA THR A 192 -14.99 -10.64 33.90
C THR A 192 -14.60 -12.11 33.73
N ILE A 193 -13.75 -12.42 32.73
CA ILE A 193 -13.24 -13.78 32.50
C ILE A 193 -12.42 -14.25 33.69
N ALA A 194 -11.50 -13.42 34.20
CA ALA A 194 -10.70 -13.75 35.37
C ALA A 194 -11.57 -14.03 36.63
N GLY A 195 -12.62 -13.24 36.82
CA GLY A 195 -13.59 -13.44 37.91
C GLY A 195 -14.36 -14.77 37.81
N LEU A 196 -14.78 -15.15 36.58
CA LEU A 196 -15.45 -16.41 36.33
C LEU A 196 -14.55 -17.63 36.54
N LEU A 197 -13.28 -17.54 36.13
CA LEU A 197 -12.29 -18.63 36.33
C LEU A 197 -11.99 -18.82 37.83
N ARG A 198 -11.90 -17.73 38.59
CA ARG A 198 -11.68 -17.82 40.05
C ARG A 198 -12.86 -18.46 40.80
N ARG A 199 -14.11 -18.16 40.37
CA ARG A 199 -15.31 -18.83 40.96
C ARG A 199 -15.35 -20.31 40.70
N ARG A 200 -14.93 -20.78 39.52
CA ARG A 200 -14.89 -22.23 39.22
C ARG A 200 -13.81 -22.96 39.98
N GLY A 201 -12.69 -22.34 40.30
CA GLY A 201 -11.61 -22.94 41.13
C GLY A 201 -12.00 -23.10 42.61
N LEU A 202 -12.91 -22.28 43.13
CA LEU A 202 -13.38 -22.36 44.54
C LEU A 202 -14.53 -23.34 44.76
N SER A 203 -15.17 -23.87 43.69
CA SER A 203 -16.25 -24.87 43.77
C SER A 203 -15.75 -26.32 43.71
N ALA A 204 -14.44 -26.54 43.59
CA ALA A 204 -13.80 -27.86 43.44
C ALA A 204 -12.97 -28.27 44.68
N ALA A 205 -13.13 -27.56 45.79
CA ALA A 205 -12.60 -27.89 47.13
C ALA A 205 -13.81 -28.04 48.10
#